data_69472f7387c590b3340adef22c1b0b02
#
_entry.id   69472f7387c590b3340adef22c1b0b02
#
_cell.length_a   1.000
_cell.length_b   1.000
_cell.length_c   1.000
_cell.angle_alpha   90.00
_cell.angle_beta   90.00
_cell.angle_gamma   90.00
#
_symmetry.space_group_name_H-M   'P 1'
#
loop_
_entity.id
_entity.type
_entity.pdbx_description
1 polymer ?
#
loop_
_entity_poly.entity_id
_entity_poly.type
_entity_poly.pdbx_seq_one_letter_code
_entity_poly.pdbx_strand_id
1 'polypeptide(L)'
;YCGNFFEGGCTLNGAPLGGTPWNPAFIDLDTGAVSSRVADRSEEFDAIQPKVSLTYDVSENTTVFGSWGVGFKTGGFNNLGGTEIISLFLVNPDGLPVAPPEIYEEETSSSFEVGFRSTLLDGNLQLNAAAYHTEVDDMQFFEFYVGPFGLLRTVEGIDEVTIQGFEIGGSWQMTDALRLDAGYSTI
;
A
#
# COMPACT_ATOMS: atom_id res chain seq x y z
N TYR A 1 -3.61 31.28 -14.88
CA TYR A 1 -5.01 30.92 -15.25
C TYR A 1 -4.97 30.29 -16.62
N CYS A 2 -5.28 29.02 -16.76
CA CYS A 2 -5.45 28.39 -18.06
C CYS A 2 -6.90 28.60 -18.52
N GLY A 3 -7.11 29.54 -19.40
CA GLY A 3 -8.35 29.64 -20.16
C GLY A 3 -8.33 28.63 -21.28
N ASN A 4 -9.33 27.76 -21.33
CA ASN A 4 -9.58 26.72 -22.34
C ASN A 4 -8.35 25.90 -22.78
N PHE A 5 -8.28 24.69 -22.27
CA PHE A 5 -7.26 23.67 -22.55
C PHE A 5 -7.01 23.41 -24.06
N PHE A 6 -7.96 23.74 -24.91
CA PHE A 6 -7.93 23.47 -26.35
C PHE A 6 -7.50 24.65 -27.23
N GLU A 7 -7.33 25.86 -26.69
CA GLU A 7 -7.05 27.06 -27.49
C GLU A 7 -5.70 27.74 -27.21
N GLY A 8 -4.73 27.02 -26.67
CA GLY A 8 -3.34 27.52 -26.60
C GLY A 8 -3.08 28.69 -25.64
N GLY A 9 -3.93 28.87 -24.63
CA GLY A 9 -3.89 30.02 -23.74
C GLY A 9 -3.30 29.81 -22.33
N CYS A 10 -2.39 28.88 -22.11
CA CYS A 10 -1.74 28.72 -20.81
C CYS A 10 -0.55 29.67 -20.65
N THR A 11 -0.48 30.38 -19.54
CA THR A 11 0.66 31.21 -19.18
C THR A 11 1.27 30.71 -17.88
N LEU A 12 2.59 30.54 -17.84
CA LEU A 12 3.36 30.37 -16.63
C LEU A 12 3.99 31.71 -16.28
N ASN A 13 3.71 32.26 -15.08
CA ASN A 13 4.20 33.57 -14.64
C ASN A 13 3.96 34.72 -15.66
N GLY A 14 2.82 34.65 -16.39
CA GLY A 14 2.45 35.66 -17.36
C GLY A 14 3.06 35.53 -18.74
N ALA A 15 3.96 34.57 -19.01
CA ALA A 15 4.47 34.26 -20.33
C ALA A 15 3.63 33.20 -21.02
N PRO A 16 3.19 33.39 -22.27
CA PRO A 16 2.42 32.38 -23.00
C PRO A 16 3.29 31.15 -23.27
N LEU A 17 2.83 30.00 -22.86
CA LEU A 17 3.45 28.70 -23.14
C LEU A 17 3.15 28.25 -24.58
N GLY A 18 3.44 29.07 -25.55
CA GLY A 18 3.05 28.94 -26.96
C GLY A 18 3.12 27.54 -27.54
N GLY A 19 2.01 26.83 -27.52
CA GLY A 19 1.85 25.53 -28.20
C GLY A 19 2.67 24.36 -27.64
N THR A 20 3.34 24.53 -26.50
CA THR A 20 4.10 23.46 -25.83
C THR A 20 3.17 22.55 -25.03
N PRO A 21 3.50 21.26 -24.89
CA PRO A 21 2.80 20.38 -23.96
C PRO A 21 2.75 21.03 -22.59
N TRP A 22 1.59 21.07 -22.00
CA TRP A 22 1.39 21.74 -20.72
C TRP A 22 2.10 21.06 -19.55
N ASN A 23 2.46 19.79 -19.68
CA ASN A 23 3.16 19.03 -18.62
C ASN A 23 4.65 19.38 -18.62
N PRO A 24 5.19 19.95 -17.51
CA PRO A 24 6.59 20.29 -17.37
C PRO A 24 7.57 19.13 -17.60
N ALA A 25 7.16 17.89 -17.38
CA ALA A 25 7.97 16.71 -17.63
C ALA A 25 8.41 16.57 -19.12
N PHE A 26 7.74 17.27 -20.03
CA PHE A 26 8.10 17.34 -21.44
C PHE A 26 8.96 18.56 -21.79
N ILE A 27 9.32 19.36 -20.81
CA ILE A 27 10.12 20.58 -21.00
C ILE A 27 11.45 20.41 -20.28
N ASP A 28 12.53 20.49 -21.01
CA ASP A 28 13.86 20.65 -20.43
C ASP A 28 13.96 22.07 -19.83
N LEU A 29 14.05 22.15 -18.51
CA LEU A 29 14.02 23.41 -17.76
C LEU A 29 15.27 24.27 -18.02
N ASP A 30 16.39 23.67 -18.40
CA ASP A 30 17.65 24.39 -18.66
C ASP A 30 17.69 24.96 -20.07
N THR A 31 17.17 24.24 -21.03
CA THR A 31 17.23 24.62 -22.45
C THR A 31 15.90 25.15 -22.99
N GLY A 32 14.79 24.91 -22.27
CA GLY A 32 13.43 25.18 -22.75
C GLY A 32 12.99 24.28 -23.90
N ALA A 33 13.78 23.28 -24.24
CA ALA A 33 13.45 22.36 -25.33
C ALA A 33 12.26 21.46 -24.95
N VAL A 34 11.33 21.28 -25.89
CA VAL A 34 10.17 20.39 -25.69
C VAL A 34 10.51 19.01 -26.24
N SER A 35 10.39 18.01 -25.37
CA SER A 35 10.46 16.60 -25.77
C SER A 35 9.06 16.07 -26.03
N SER A 36 8.89 15.30 -27.09
CA SER A 36 7.65 14.56 -27.34
C SER A 36 7.57 13.26 -26.56
N ARG A 37 8.60 12.94 -25.78
CA ARG A 37 8.73 11.69 -25.05
C ARG A 37 9.43 11.93 -23.71
N VAL A 38 8.84 11.42 -22.64
CA VAL A 38 9.50 11.35 -21.34
C VAL A 38 10.57 10.28 -21.40
N ALA A 39 11.70 10.52 -20.75
CA ALA A 39 12.80 9.54 -20.70
C ALA A 39 12.34 8.23 -20.08
N ASP A 40 12.79 7.11 -20.64
CA ASP A 40 12.55 5.80 -20.06
C ASP A 40 13.25 5.72 -18.70
N ARG A 41 12.57 5.18 -17.71
CA ARG A 41 13.08 4.95 -16.35
C ARG A 41 13.04 3.48 -16.04
N SER A 42 14.00 3.00 -15.28
CA SER A 42 14.05 1.64 -14.78
C SER A 42 14.55 1.65 -13.33
N GLU A 43 13.94 0.85 -12.50
CA GLU A 43 14.33 0.58 -11.12
C GLU A 43 14.22 -0.93 -10.90
N GLU A 44 15.13 -1.48 -10.12
CA GLU A 44 15.14 -2.90 -9.79
C GLU A 44 14.82 -3.05 -8.31
N PHE A 45 13.86 -3.94 -8.02
CA PHE A 45 13.46 -4.28 -6.67
C PHE A 45 13.65 -5.76 -6.48
N ASP A 46 14.43 -6.15 -5.46
CA ASP A 46 14.62 -7.53 -5.12
C ASP A 46 14.50 -7.75 -3.61
N ALA A 47 13.96 -8.90 -3.21
CA ALA A 47 13.76 -9.21 -1.82
C ALA A 47 13.93 -10.70 -1.52
N ILE A 48 14.44 -10.97 -0.33
CA ILE A 48 14.47 -12.31 0.24
C ILE A 48 13.27 -12.43 1.20
N GLN A 49 12.38 -13.39 0.93
CA GLN A 49 11.16 -13.63 1.68
C GLN A 49 11.23 -14.95 2.46
N PRO A 50 11.99 -15.01 3.58
CA PRO A 50 12.05 -16.20 4.40
C PRO A 50 10.71 -16.46 5.10
N LYS A 51 10.38 -17.75 5.26
CA LYS A 51 9.24 -18.18 6.07
C LYS A 51 9.63 -19.40 6.89
N VAL A 52 9.28 -19.37 8.16
CA VAL A 52 9.45 -20.49 9.09
C VAL A 52 8.11 -20.76 9.76
N SER A 53 7.73 -22.04 9.82
CA SER A 53 6.54 -22.48 10.55
C SER A 53 6.90 -23.70 11.39
N LEU A 54 6.40 -23.70 12.63
CA LEU A 54 6.54 -24.80 13.55
C LEU A 54 5.15 -25.24 13.99
N THR A 55 4.93 -26.54 13.97
CA THR A 55 3.70 -27.16 14.44
C THR A 55 4.08 -28.24 15.42
N TYR A 56 3.38 -28.30 16.55
CA TYR A 56 3.62 -29.28 17.59
C TYR A 56 2.31 -29.85 18.11
N ASP A 57 2.18 -31.16 18.06
CA ASP A 57 1.04 -31.86 18.59
C ASP A 57 1.22 -32.10 20.10
N VAL A 58 0.52 -31.30 20.89
CA VAL A 58 0.55 -31.39 22.36
C VAL A 58 -0.16 -32.65 22.84
N SER A 59 -1.18 -33.06 22.10
CA SER A 59 -1.93 -34.30 22.29
C SER A 59 -2.51 -34.75 20.97
N GLU A 60 -3.18 -35.93 20.95
CA GLU A 60 -3.89 -36.45 19.78
C GLU A 60 -4.96 -35.48 19.23
N ASN A 61 -5.46 -34.60 20.09
CA ASN A 61 -6.56 -33.71 19.78
C ASN A 61 -6.20 -32.23 19.82
N THR A 62 -4.96 -31.87 20.11
CA THR A 62 -4.54 -30.48 20.25
C THR A 62 -3.19 -30.23 19.61
N THR A 63 -3.17 -29.31 18.67
CA THR A 63 -1.97 -28.85 17.96
C THR A 63 -1.76 -27.37 18.27
N VAL A 64 -0.54 -27.00 18.60
CA VAL A 64 -0.09 -25.61 18.65
C VAL A 64 0.78 -25.32 17.45
N PHE A 65 0.76 -24.08 16.99
CA PHE A 65 1.58 -23.65 15.88
C PHE A 65 2.13 -22.26 16.10
N GLY A 66 3.25 -22.00 15.47
CA GLY A 66 3.81 -20.67 15.34
C GLY A 66 4.42 -20.51 13.97
N SER A 67 4.34 -19.31 13.44
CA SER A 67 4.96 -18.97 12.17
C SER A 67 5.56 -17.58 12.20
N TRP A 68 6.59 -17.41 11.42
CA TRP A 68 7.17 -16.14 11.09
C TRP A 68 7.47 -16.09 9.60
N GLY A 69 7.26 -14.95 8.98
CA GLY A 69 7.56 -14.76 7.57
C GLY A 69 7.70 -13.30 7.19
N VAL A 70 8.50 -13.09 6.15
CA VAL A 70 8.70 -11.78 5.53
C VAL A 70 7.88 -11.70 4.26
N GLY A 71 7.09 -10.66 4.14
CA GLY A 71 6.36 -10.30 2.93
C GLY A 71 7.04 -9.15 2.20
N PHE A 72 6.78 -9.03 0.91
CA PHE A 72 7.35 -8.02 0.04
C PHE A 72 6.35 -7.61 -1.04
N LYS A 73 6.31 -6.32 -1.32
CA LYS A 73 5.58 -5.76 -2.43
C LYS A 73 6.49 -4.75 -3.14
N THR A 74 6.64 -4.90 -4.45
CA THR A 74 7.55 -4.06 -5.23
C THR A 74 7.18 -2.58 -5.14
N GLY A 75 8.19 -1.72 -5.10
CA GLY A 75 8.07 -0.32 -5.41
C GLY A 75 7.67 -0.09 -6.87
N GLY A 76 7.66 1.15 -7.28
CA GLY A 76 7.30 1.50 -8.65
C GLY A 76 7.34 2.99 -8.92
N PHE A 77 6.75 3.37 -10.04
CA PHE A 77 6.70 4.75 -10.49
C PHE A 77 5.31 5.33 -10.36
N ASN A 78 5.23 6.54 -9.85
CA ASN A 78 4.05 7.38 -9.94
C ASN A 78 3.87 7.92 -11.37
N ASN A 79 2.74 8.55 -11.64
CA ASN A 79 2.44 9.09 -12.96
C ASN A 79 3.52 10.10 -13.38
N LEU A 80 4.15 9.85 -14.52
CA LEU A 80 5.17 10.72 -15.07
C LEU A 80 4.65 12.16 -15.25
N GLY A 81 5.38 13.12 -14.68
CA GLY A 81 5.00 14.52 -14.64
C GLY A 81 3.88 14.86 -13.66
N GLY A 82 3.43 13.91 -12.85
CA GLY A 82 2.43 14.16 -11.82
C GLY A 82 2.95 15.06 -10.72
N THR A 83 4.16 14.81 -10.25
CA THR A 83 4.85 15.60 -9.23
C THR A 83 4.99 17.07 -9.64
N GLU A 84 5.46 17.31 -10.85
CA GLU A 84 5.64 18.67 -11.38
C GLU A 84 4.31 19.41 -11.52
N ILE A 85 3.27 18.72 -11.98
CA ILE A 85 1.94 19.32 -12.09
C ILE A 85 1.39 19.64 -10.71
N ILE A 86 1.46 18.72 -9.76
CA ILE A 86 0.97 18.91 -8.40
C ILE A 86 1.69 20.08 -7.75
N SER A 87 3.04 20.13 -7.83
CA SER A 87 3.85 21.17 -7.21
C SER A 87 3.61 22.57 -7.77
N LEU A 88 3.14 22.70 -9.01
CA LEU A 88 2.78 23.98 -9.60
C LEU A 88 1.49 24.57 -9.03
N PHE A 89 0.57 23.75 -8.55
CA PHE A 89 -0.77 24.20 -8.17
C PHE A 89 -1.11 24.00 -6.70
N LEU A 90 -0.40 23.11 -6.01
CA LEU A 90 -0.68 22.81 -4.62
C LEU A 90 0.48 23.19 -3.72
N VAL A 91 0.15 23.82 -2.62
CA VAL A 91 1.09 24.14 -1.54
C VAL A 91 0.57 23.56 -0.24
N ASN A 92 1.51 23.13 0.60
CA ASN A 92 1.21 22.67 1.95
C ASN A 92 0.85 23.86 2.88
N PRO A 93 0.43 23.63 4.12
CA PRO A 93 0.12 24.69 5.08
C PRO A 93 1.28 25.65 5.36
N ASP A 94 2.53 25.25 5.13
CA ASP A 94 3.73 26.06 5.30
C ASP A 94 4.05 26.91 4.07
N GLY A 95 3.23 26.80 3.02
CA GLY A 95 3.40 27.55 1.76
C GLY A 95 4.45 26.96 0.81
N LEU A 96 4.92 25.74 1.07
CA LEU A 96 5.85 25.04 0.19
C LEU A 96 5.08 24.22 -0.85
N PRO A 97 5.61 24.05 -2.08
CA PRO A 97 5.01 23.17 -3.08
C PRO A 97 4.83 21.74 -2.56
N VAL A 98 3.69 21.16 -2.84
CA VAL A 98 3.45 19.73 -2.60
C VAL A 98 4.15 18.96 -3.73
N ALA A 99 5.04 18.07 -3.38
CA ALA A 99 5.84 17.30 -4.34
C ALA A 99 5.85 15.82 -3.97
N PRO A 100 4.81 15.06 -4.36
CA PRO A 100 4.80 13.62 -4.15
C PRO A 100 5.98 12.95 -4.86
N PRO A 101 6.50 11.83 -4.35
CA PRO A 101 7.63 11.15 -4.94
C PRO A 101 7.31 10.62 -6.33
N GLU A 102 8.27 10.67 -7.24
CA GLU A 102 8.12 10.05 -8.56
C GLU A 102 8.29 8.53 -8.53
N ILE A 103 9.11 8.06 -7.59
CA ILE A 103 9.35 6.63 -7.30
C ILE A 103 8.86 6.40 -5.88
N TYR A 104 8.06 5.38 -5.69
CA TYR A 104 7.68 4.91 -4.37
C TYR A 104 8.44 3.63 -4.03
N GLU A 105 8.86 3.55 -2.78
CA GLU A 105 9.70 2.48 -2.27
C GLU A 105 8.94 1.14 -2.19
N GLU A 106 9.69 0.09 -2.01
CA GLU A 106 9.17 -1.25 -1.75
C GLU A 106 8.57 -1.33 -0.34
N GLU A 107 7.44 -2.02 -0.22
CA GLU A 107 6.82 -2.33 1.06
C GLU A 107 7.33 -3.68 1.54
N THR A 108 7.84 -3.73 2.76
CA THR A 108 8.23 -4.98 3.41
C THR A 108 7.44 -5.21 4.68
N SER A 109 7.20 -6.47 5.00
CA SER A 109 6.48 -6.81 6.23
C SER A 109 7.13 -7.99 6.94
N SER A 110 7.14 -7.95 8.27
CA SER A 110 7.54 -9.05 9.14
C SER A 110 6.35 -9.46 9.99
N SER A 111 5.88 -10.68 9.82
CA SER A 111 4.68 -11.17 10.48
C SER A 111 4.97 -12.37 11.37
N PHE A 112 4.50 -12.30 12.61
CA PHE A 112 4.50 -13.38 13.58
C PHE A 112 3.06 -13.81 13.87
N GLU A 113 2.85 -15.11 13.93
CA GLU A 113 1.59 -15.70 14.32
C GLU A 113 1.84 -16.87 15.27
N VAL A 114 1.02 -17.01 16.31
CA VAL A 114 0.99 -18.14 17.19
C VAL A 114 -0.44 -18.52 17.49
N GLY A 115 -0.74 -19.80 17.53
CA GLY A 115 -2.10 -20.25 17.78
C GLY A 115 -2.19 -21.71 18.16
N PHE A 116 -3.42 -22.14 18.36
CA PHE A 116 -3.73 -23.54 18.58
C PHE A 116 -5.02 -23.95 17.89
N ARG A 117 -5.14 -25.24 17.65
CA ARG A 117 -6.35 -25.93 17.21
C ARG A 117 -6.59 -27.11 18.11
N SER A 118 -7.82 -27.30 18.56
CA SER A 118 -8.18 -28.41 19.43
C SER A 118 -9.52 -28.99 19.01
N THR A 119 -9.57 -30.31 19.03
CA THR A 119 -10.80 -31.09 18.79
C THR A 119 -11.15 -31.83 20.07
N LEU A 120 -12.25 -31.50 20.65
CA LEU A 120 -12.70 -31.97 21.98
C LEU A 120 -14.05 -32.70 21.87
N LEU A 121 -14.50 -33.30 22.96
CA LEU A 121 -15.79 -33.98 23.06
C LEU A 121 -16.00 -35.01 21.94
N ASP A 122 -15.01 -35.89 21.77
CA ASP A 122 -15.03 -36.96 20.76
C ASP A 122 -15.29 -36.44 19.33
N GLY A 123 -14.72 -35.25 19.01
CA GLY A 123 -14.84 -34.62 17.70
C GLY A 123 -16.00 -33.61 17.57
N ASN A 124 -16.86 -33.51 18.57
CA ASN A 124 -18.05 -32.68 18.51
C ASN A 124 -17.78 -31.20 18.77
N LEU A 125 -16.62 -30.84 19.38
CA LEU A 125 -16.23 -29.46 19.62
C LEU A 125 -14.86 -29.19 18.99
N GLN A 126 -14.81 -28.23 18.07
CA GLN A 126 -13.59 -27.71 17.48
C GLN A 126 -13.36 -26.29 17.97
N LEU A 127 -12.16 -26.03 18.46
CA LEU A 127 -11.72 -24.70 18.89
C LEU A 127 -10.44 -24.33 18.16
N ASN A 128 -10.33 -23.08 17.79
CA ASN A 128 -9.10 -22.49 17.25
C ASN A 128 -8.91 -21.09 17.83
N ALA A 129 -7.69 -20.73 18.08
CA ALA A 129 -7.31 -19.35 18.38
C ALA A 129 -5.94 -19.05 17.81
N ALA A 130 -5.75 -17.80 17.41
CA ALA A 130 -4.48 -17.28 16.96
C ALA A 130 -4.30 -15.83 17.43
N ALA A 131 -3.06 -15.44 17.68
CA ALA A 131 -2.64 -14.06 17.87
C ALA A 131 -1.53 -13.76 16.88
N TYR A 132 -1.55 -12.56 16.33
CA TYR A 132 -0.59 -12.14 15.32
C TYR A 132 -0.07 -10.73 15.60
N HIS A 133 1.13 -10.49 15.09
CA HIS A 133 1.79 -9.20 15.09
C HIS A 133 2.57 -9.04 13.80
N THR A 134 2.29 -7.97 13.07
CA THR A 134 2.91 -7.65 11.80
C THR A 134 3.43 -6.23 11.84
N GLU A 135 4.70 -6.05 11.52
CA GLU A 135 5.34 -4.78 11.27
C GLU A 135 5.46 -4.62 9.77
N VAL A 136 5.07 -3.47 9.25
CA VAL A 136 5.12 -3.13 7.82
C VAL A 136 5.92 -1.85 7.68
N ASP A 137 7.01 -1.92 6.95
CA ASP A 137 7.84 -0.78 6.59
C ASP A 137 7.44 -0.29 5.19
N ASP A 138 7.41 1.03 5.00
CA ASP A 138 7.06 1.70 3.74
C ASP A 138 5.72 1.25 3.15
N MET A 139 4.71 1.10 4.04
CA MET A 139 3.38 0.67 3.62
C MET A 139 2.84 1.57 2.52
N GLN A 140 2.62 0.99 1.33
CA GLN A 140 2.17 1.73 0.16
C GLN A 140 0.71 2.16 0.30
N PHE A 141 0.49 3.45 0.22
CA PHE A 141 -0.79 4.11 0.37
C PHE A 141 -1.12 4.98 -0.85
N PHE A 142 -2.40 5.07 -1.19
CA PHE A 142 -2.85 5.93 -2.28
C PHE A 142 -3.23 7.30 -1.77
N GLU A 143 -2.63 8.33 -2.33
CA GLU A 143 -3.01 9.71 -2.12
C GLU A 143 -3.65 10.32 -3.36
N PHE A 144 -4.62 11.20 -3.17
CA PHE A 144 -5.38 11.82 -4.24
C PHE A 144 -5.23 13.32 -4.19
N TYR A 145 -4.72 13.88 -5.26
CA TYR A 145 -4.56 15.31 -5.45
C TYR A 145 -5.60 15.84 -6.44
N VAL A 146 -6.30 16.89 -6.04
CA VAL A 146 -7.34 17.53 -6.85
C VAL A 146 -6.96 18.97 -7.12
N GLY A 147 -6.97 19.35 -8.38
CA GLY A 147 -6.61 20.70 -8.79
C GLY A 147 -7.14 21.06 -10.18
N PRO A 148 -6.69 22.16 -10.77
CA PRO A 148 -7.05 22.53 -12.14
C PRO A 148 -6.67 21.48 -13.19
N PHE A 149 -5.76 20.57 -12.83
CA PHE A 149 -5.33 19.43 -13.62
C PHE A 149 -6.29 18.22 -13.52
N GLY A 150 -7.35 18.31 -12.71
CA GLY A 150 -8.27 17.21 -12.42
C GLY A 150 -7.88 16.43 -11.16
N LEU A 151 -8.08 15.12 -11.20
CA LEU A 151 -7.74 14.19 -10.14
C LEU A 151 -6.48 13.40 -10.54
N LEU A 152 -5.43 13.49 -9.73
CA LEU A 152 -4.25 12.64 -9.84
C LEU A 152 -4.15 11.73 -8.61
N ARG A 153 -3.76 10.49 -8.84
CA ARG A 153 -3.49 9.51 -7.80
C ARG A 153 -1.99 9.21 -7.79
N THR A 154 -1.40 9.27 -6.62
CA THR A 154 -0.02 8.85 -6.36
C THR A 154 0.02 7.73 -5.33
N VAL A 155 1.14 7.05 -5.27
CA VAL A 155 1.47 6.10 -4.21
C VAL A 155 2.56 6.74 -3.36
N GLU A 156 2.36 6.71 -2.06
CA GLU A 156 3.34 7.16 -1.06
C GLU A 156 3.55 6.06 -0.02
N GLY A 157 4.69 6.07 0.65
CA GLY A 157 5.00 5.16 1.74
C GLY A 157 4.57 5.77 3.08
N ILE A 158 4.03 4.94 3.96
CA ILE A 158 3.89 5.23 5.39
C ILE A 158 5.06 4.51 6.06
N ASP A 159 5.95 5.26 6.71
CA ASP A 159 7.25 4.79 7.21
C ASP A 159 7.16 3.48 8.00
N GLU A 160 6.20 3.39 8.94
CA GLU A 160 6.01 2.19 9.77
C GLU A 160 4.54 2.04 10.16
N VAL A 161 4.02 0.82 9.98
CA VAL A 161 2.67 0.45 10.41
C VAL A 161 2.71 -0.86 11.19
N THR A 162 2.16 -0.86 12.40
CA THR A 162 2.00 -2.06 13.20
C THR A 162 0.57 -2.55 13.14
N ILE A 163 0.39 -3.83 12.79
CA ILE A 163 -0.89 -4.50 12.78
C ILE A 163 -0.82 -5.67 13.75
N GLN A 164 -1.67 -5.68 14.77
CA GLN A 164 -1.69 -6.76 15.76
C GLN A 164 -3.12 -7.09 16.17
N GLY A 165 -3.35 -8.33 16.46
CA GLY A 165 -4.68 -8.76 16.85
C GLY A 165 -4.72 -10.19 17.33
N PHE A 166 -5.90 -10.62 17.67
CA PHE A 166 -6.19 -12.03 17.95
C PHE A 166 -7.54 -12.44 17.42
N GLU A 167 -7.67 -13.72 17.15
CA GLU A 167 -8.91 -14.35 16.74
C GLU A 167 -9.15 -15.62 17.53
N ILE A 168 -10.40 -15.91 17.80
CA ILE A 168 -10.84 -17.15 18.41
C ILE A 168 -12.12 -17.60 17.72
N GLY A 169 -12.21 -18.88 17.39
CA GLY A 169 -13.37 -19.47 16.77
C GLY A 169 -13.66 -20.85 17.31
N GLY A 170 -14.90 -21.26 17.19
CA GLY A 170 -15.32 -22.59 17.59
C GLY A 170 -16.55 -23.06 16.87
N SER A 171 -16.65 -24.35 16.75
CA SER A 171 -17.78 -25.08 16.16
C SER A 171 -18.16 -26.23 17.07
N TRP A 172 -19.41 -26.25 17.51
CA TRP A 172 -19.91 -27.26 18.43
C TRP A 172 -21.14 -27.97 17.87
N GLN A 173 -21.00 -29.26 17.60
CA GLN A 173 -22.11 -30.15 17.27
C GLN A 173 -22.82 -30.57 18.58
N MET A 174 -23.82 -29.79 18.97
CA MET A 174 -24.51 -29.99 20.24
C MET A 174 -25.39 -31.24 20.22
N THR A 175 -26.01 -31.52 19.07
CA THR A 175 -26.82 -32.74 18.81
C THR A 175 -26.67 -33.11 17.34
N ASP A 176 -27.17 -34.25 16.91
CA ASP A 176 -27.16 -34.66 15.49
C ASP A 176 -27.85 -33.65 14.56
N ALA A 177 -28.76 -32.84 15.11
CA ALA A 177 -29.52 -31.86 14.34
C ALA A 177 -29.12 -30.39 14.61
N LEU A 178 -28.25 -30.12 15.60
CA LEU A 178 -27.92 -28.75 16.00
C LEU A 178 -26.41 -28.53 16.10
N ARG A 179 -25.92 -27.62 15.31
CA ARG A 179 -24.55 -27.10 15.34
C ARG A 179 -24.53 -25.61 15.66
N LEU A 180 -23.63 -25.21 16.52
CA LEU A 180 -23.35 -23.82 16.86
C LEU A 180 -21.94 -23.47 16.37
N ASP A 181 -21.82 -22.39 15.59
CA ASP A 181 -20.56 -21.82 15.17
C ASP A 181 -20.48 -20.40 15.74
N ALA A 182 -19.37 -20.05 16.35
CA ALA A 182 -19.11 -18.73 16.90
C ALA A 182 -17.64 -18.33 16.69
N GLY A 183 -17.39 -17.04 16.53
CA GLY A 183 -16.06 -16.50 16.40
C GLY A 183 -16.02 -15.04 16.84
N TYR A 184 -14.84 -14.61 17.26
CA TYR A 184 -14.51 -13.25 17.62
C TYR A 184 -13.10 -12.93 17.16
N SER A 185 -12.92 -11.72 16.61
CA SER A 185 -11.61 -11.19 16.22
C SER A 185 -11.49 -9.72 16.60
N THR A 186 -10.28 -9.28 16.85
CA THR A 186 -9.92 -7.87 17.08
C THR A 186 -8.61 -7.56 16.39
N ILE A 187 -8.48 -6.32 15.97
CA ILE A 187 -7.29 -5.68 15.39
C ILE A 187 -6.98 -4.43 16.19
#